data_e7f4721ab7c2ba63fa79a537e2247c48
#
_entry.id   e7f4721ab7c2ba63fa79a537e2247c48
#
_cell.length_a   1.000
_cell.length_b   1.000
_cell.length_c   1.000
_cell.angle_alpha   90.00
_cell.angle_beta   90.00
_cell.angle_gamma   90.00
#
_symmetry.space_group_name_H-M   'P 1'
#
loop_
_entity.id
_entity.type
_entity.pdbx_description
1 polymer ?
#
loop_
_entity_poly.entity_id
_entity_poly.type
_entity_poly.pdbx_seq_one_letter_code
_entity_poly.pdbx_strand_id
1 'polypeptide(L)'
;MGMNCMVNQQVTIGWANGGVPTIGNNVWIATGAKVLGPITIGDHVIIGANAVVVKDVPSHSIVAGVPAKIIKRRNHTDEPWITIK
;
A
#
# COMPACT_ATOMS: atom_id res chain seq x y z
N MET A 1 -3.62 -3.97 -11.12
CA MET A 1 -2.77 -2.83 -10.70
C MET A 1 -3.01 -1.68 -11.66
N GLY A 2 -3.14 -0.47 -11.12
CA GLY A 2 -3.40 0.71 -11.92
C GLY A 2 -2.15 1.26 -12.63
N MET A 3 -2.27 2.51 -13.12
CA MET A 3 -1.20 3.19 -13.85
C MET A 3 -0.17 3.81 -12.90
N ASN A 4 1.05 3.98 -13.41
CA ASN A 4 2.15 4.67 -12.72
C ASN A 4 2.48 4.03 -11.37
N CYS A 5 2.35 2.73 -11.27
CA CYS A 5 2.75 2.01 -10.07
C CYS A 5 4.24 1.67 -10.11
N MET A 6 4.89 1.77 -8.98
CA MET A 6 6.29 1.43 -8.82
C MET A 6 6.39 0.27 -7.84
N VAL A 7 6.93 -0.85 -8.31
CA VAL A 7 7.06 -2.07 -7.51
C VAL A 7 8.55 -2.41 -7.45
N ASN A 8 9.10 -2.38 -6.26
CA ASN A 8 10.51 -2.65 -6.05
C ASN A 8 10.79 -4.17 -5.97
N GLN A 9 12.02 -4.52 -5.65
CA GLN A 9 12.46 -5.92 -5.63
C GLN A 9 11.79 -6.72 -4.52
N GLN A 10 11.58 -8.02 -4.76
CA GLN A 10 11.11 -8.99 -3.78
C GLN A 10 9.73 -8.68 -3.19
N VAL A 11 8.93 -7.90 -3.92
CA VAL A 11 7.55 -7.64 -3.54
C VAL A 11 6.70 -8.86 -3.89
N THR A 12 5.81 -9.24 -2.99
CA THR A 12 4.82 -10.29 -3.22
C THR A 12 3.44 -9.66 -3.23
N ILE A 13 2.72 -9.84 -4.35
CA ILE A 13 1.32 -9.48 -4.47
C ILE A 13 0.60 -10.81 -4.70
N GLY A 14 -0.11 -11.29 -3.69
CA GLY A 14 -0.50 -12.68 -3.71
C GLY A 14 -1.89 -13.00 -3.20
N TRP A 15 -2.27 -14.22 -3.48
CA TRP A 15 -3.53 -14.83 -3.05
C TRP A 15 -3.51 -15.11 -1.55
N ALA A 16 -4.57 -14.74 -0.87
CA ALA A 16 -4.85 -15.14 0.49
C ALA A 16 -6.36 -14.99 0.74
N ASN A 17 -6.90 -15.76 1.66
CA ASN A 17 -8.30 -15.64 2.10
C ASN A 17 -9.32 -15.55 0.95
N GLY A 18 -9.06 -16.24 -0.15
CA GLY A 18 -10.02 -16.35 -1.26
C GLY A 18 -9.89 -15.29 -2.35
N GLY A 19 -8.82 -14.48 -2.36
CA GLY A 19 -8.68 -13.47 -3.39
C GLY A 19 -7.30 -12.85 -3.49
N VAL A 20 -7.16 -11.94 -4.45
CA VAL A 20 -5.94 -11.19 -4.72
C VAL A 20 -6.20 -9.69 -4.56
N PRO A 21 -5.16 -8.89 -4.29
CA PRO A 21 -5.35 -7.45 -4.11
C PRO A 21 -5.76 -6.74 -5.39
N THR A 22 -6.58 -5.70 -5.22
CA THR A 22 -6.83 -4.69 -6.25
C THR A 22 -6.04 -3.44 -5.87
N ILE A 23 -5.15 -3.01 -6.76
CA ILE A 23 -4.23 -1.90 -6.50
C ILE A 23 -4.56 -0.74 -7.42
N GLY A 24 -4.74 0.45 -6.85
CA GLY A 24 -5.08 1.66 -7.59
C GLY A 24 -3.90 2.24 -8.37
N ASN A 25 -3.99 3.54 -8.68
CA ASN A 25 -3.00 4.25 -9.48
C ASN A 25 -1.95 4.93 -8.61
N ASN A 26 -0.75 5.12 -9.13
CA ASN A 26 0.33 5.85 -8.47
C ASN A 26 0.68 5.26 -7.10
N VAL A 27 0.72 3.95 -7.01
CA VAL A 27 1.06 3.22 -5.79
C VAL A 27 2.53 2.84 -5.84
N TRP A 28 3.24 3.10 -4.77
CA TRP A 28 4.64 2.68 -4.62
C TRP A 28 4.71 1.57 -3.57
N ILE A 29 5.20 0.42 -4.00
CA ILE A 29 5.40 -0.73 -3.13
C ILE A 29 6.89 -0.96 -2.97
N ALA A 30 7.41 -0.70 -1.77
CA ALA A 30 8.84 -0.74 -1.50
C ALA A 30 9.35 -2.18 -1.35
N THR A 31 10.67 -2.33 -1.33
CA THR A 31 11.35 -3.62 -1.35
C THR A 31 10.86 -4.57 -0.26
N GLY A 32 10.56 -5.79 -0.64
CA GLY A 32 10.23 -6.87 0.29
C GLY A 32 8.80 -6.81 0.86
N ALA A 33 8.01 -5.82 0.48
CA ALA A 33 6.64 -5.71 0.97
C ALA A 33 5.77 -6.85 0.46
N LYS A 34 4.78 -7.23 1.23
CA LYS A 34 3.81 -8.27 0.86
C LYS A 34 2.40 -7.71 0.94
N VAL A 35 1.65 -7.85 -0.15
CA VAL A 35 0.26 -7.38 -0.25
C VAL A 35 -0.59 -8.60 -0.56
N LEU A 36 -1.40 -9.00 0.39
CA LEU A 36 -2.02 -10.33 0.35
C LEU A 36 -3.54 -10.26 0.56
N GLY A 37 -4.27 -11.05 -0.23
CA GLY A 37 -5.70 -11.26 -0.05
C GLY A 37 -6.58 -10.31 -0.85
N PRO A 38 -7.91 -10.46 -0.72
CA PRO A 38 -8.88 -9.68 -1.49
C PRO A 38 -9.07 -8.28 -0.88
N ILE A 39 -7.98 -7.51 -0.85
CA ILE A 39 -7.98 -6.16 -0.30
C ILE A 39 -7.89 -5.13 -1.40
N THR A 40 -8.26 -3.89 -1.10
CA THR A 40 -8.19 -2.77 -2.02
C THR A 40 -7.17 -1.76 -1.53
N ILE A 41 -6.19 -1.46 -2.37
CA ILE A 41 -5.21 -0.40 -2.14
C ILE A 41 -5.66 0.78 -2.98
N GLY A 42 -5.89 1.91 -2.34
CA GLY A 42 -6.34 3.13 -3.03
C GLY A 42 -5.24 3.75 -3.89
N ASP A 43 -5.52 4.96 -4.40
CA ASP A 43 -4.56 5.70 -5.23
C ASP A 43 -3.57 6.47 -4.37
N HIS A 44 -2.38 6.74 -4.91
CA HIS A 44 -1.35 7.53 -4.24
C HIS A 44 -0.98 6.97 -2.86
N VAL A 45 -0.82 5.65 -2.79
CA VAL A 45 -0.44 4.93 -1.57
C VAL A 45 1.04 4.57 -1.63
N ILE A 46 1.73 4.69 -0.52
CA ILE A 46 3.10 4.21 -0.36
C ILE A 46 3.08 3.08 0.66
N ILE A 47 3.58 1.92 0.24
CA ILE A 47 3.73 0.75 1.11
C ILE A 47 5.21 0.61 1.44
N GLY A 48 5.54 0.75 2.71
CA GLY A 48 6.93 0.75 3.17
C GLY A 48 7.63 -0.60 2.99
N ALA A 49 8.96 -0.56 3.04
CA ALA A 49 9.79 -1.76 2.88
C ALA A 49 9.42 -2.83 3.92
N ASN A 50 9.31 -4.06 3.47
CA ASN A 50 8.99 -5.23 4.30
C ASN A 50 7.64 -5.16 5.03
N ALA A 51 6.77 -4.22 4.68
CA ALA A 51 5.43 -4.16 5.24
C ALA A 51 4.60 -5.37 4.79
N VAL A 52 3.70 -5.83 5.63
CA VAL A 52 2.77 -6.91 5.30
C VAL A 52 1.35 -6.36 5.37
N VAL A 53 0.76 -6.16 4.19
CA VAL A 53 -0.55 -5.52 4.07
C VAL A 53 -1.61 -6.59 3.86
N VAL A 54 -2.53 -6.68 4.81
CA VAL A 54 -3.62 -7.68 4.79
C VAL A 54 -5.00 -7.07 4.97
N LYS A 55 -5.09 -5.73 4.94
CA LYS A 55 -6.34 -4.98 5.03
C LYS A 55 -6.34 -3.87 3.99
N ASP A 56 -7.53 -3.37 3.68
CA ASP A 56 -7.70 -2.25 2.75
C ASP A 56 -6.88 -1.03 3.20
N VAL A 57 -6.34 -0.31 2.22
CA VAL A 57 -5.58 0.92 2.45
C VAL A 57 -6.28 2.05 1.71
N PRO A 58 -6.72 3.09 2.41
CA PRO A 58 -7.35 4.23 1.74
C PRO A 58 -6.34 5.01 0.90
N SER A 59 -6.84 5.76 -0.06
CA SER A 59 -6.00 6.61 -0.91
C SER A 59 -5.24 7.64 -0.07
N HIS A 60 -4.11 8.11 -0.60
CA HIS A 60 -3.27 9.14 0.03
C HIS A 60 -2.77 8.73 1.42
N SER A 61 -2.26 7.51 1.53
CA SER A 61 -1.75 6.97 2.80
C SER A 61 -0.37 6.37 2.62
N ILE A 62 0.41 6.38 3.69
CA ILE A 62 1.65 5.62 3.80
C ILE A 62 1.44 4.58 4.89
N VAL A 63 1.70 3.32 4.56
CA VAL A 63 1.59 2.21 5.51
C VAL A 63 2.93 1.54 5.69
N ALA A 64 3.16 1.00 6.89
CA ALA A 64 4.39 0.28 7.21
C ALA A 64 4.14 -0.70 8.35
N GLY A 65 5.06 -1.65 8.50
CA GLY A 65 5.07 -2.60 9.60
C GLY A 65 4.43 -3.94 9.28
N VAL A 66 4.44 -4.83 10.29
CA VAL A 66 3.87 -6.18 10.23
C VAL A 66 2.98 -6.41 11.45
N PRO A 67 1.66 -6.43 11.32
CA PRO A 67 0.88 -6.07 10.14
C PRO A 67 1.00 -4.57 9.83
N ALA A 68 0.84 -4.21 8.56
CA ALA A 68 0.98 -2.83 8.13
C ALA A 68 -0.12 -1.95 8.71
N LYS A 69 0.29 -0.76 9.14
CA LYS A 69 -0.61 0.26 9.68
C LYS A 69 -0.35 1.59 9.00
N ILE A 70 -1.38 2.43 8.93
CA ILE A 70 -1.25 3.76 8.36
C ILE A 70 -0.38 4.60 9.28
N ILE A 71 0.75 5.07 8.78
CA ILE A 71 1.67 5.92 9.55
C ILE A 71 1.62 7.38 9.13
N LYS A 72 1.16 7.66 7.90
CA LYS A 72 0.99 9.02 7.41
C LYS A 72 -0.21 9.09 6.49
N ARG A 73 -0.87 10.23 6.45
CA ARG A 73 -1.99 10.51 5.55
C ARG A 73 -1.92 11.94 5.04
N ARG A 74 -2.58 12.16 3.90
CA ARG A 74 -2.85 13.51 3.37
C ARG A 74 -4.16 13.46 2.59
N ASN A 75 -4.84 14.62 2.46
CA ASN A 75 -6.13 14.66 1.77
C ASN A 75 -5.96 14.75 0.26
N HIS A 76 -4.89 15.39 -0.20
CA HIS A 76 -4.59 15.55 -1.62
C HIS A 76 -3.10 15.40 -1.87
N THR A 77 -2.74 15.09 -3.11
CA THR A 77 -1.34 14.92 -3.50
C THR A 77 -0.50 16.18 -3.30
N ASP A 78 -1.13 17.36 -3.29
CA ASP A 78 -0.44 18.64 -3.11
C ASP A 78 -0.22 19.02 -1.65
N GLU A 79 -0.82 18.27 -0.73
CA GLU A 79 -0.71 18.56 0.69
C GLU A 79 0.46 17.80 1.31
N PRO A 80 1.08 18.34 2.39
CA PRO A 80 2.11 17.60 3.10
C PRO A 80 1.53 16.38 3.80
N TRP A 81 2.37 15.36 3.99
CA TRP A 81 1.99 14.19 4.75
C TRP A 81 1.81 14.53 6.23
N ILE A 82 0.75 13.98 6.83
CA ILE A 82 0.45 14.15 8.25
C ILE A 82 0.74 12.82 8.95
N THR A 83 1.59 12.86 9.97
CA THR A 83 1.94 11.66 10.74
C THR A 83 0.76 11.25 11.63
N ILE A 84 0.42 9.97 11.57
CA ILE A 84 -0.62 9.36 12.41
C ILE A 84 0.06 8.69 13.60
N LYS A 85 -0.39 9.02 14.77
CA LYS A 85 0.15 8.42 16.00
C LYS A 85 -0.72 7.28 16.50
#